data_e8bfba6d4658cadb4ab8c270258ddd38
#
_entry.id   e8bfba6d4658cadb4ab8c270258ddd38
#
_cell.length_a   1.000
_cell.length_b   1.000
_cell.length_c   1.000
_cell.angle_alpha   90.00
_cell.angle_beta   90.00
_cell.angle_gamma   90.00
#
_symmetry.space_group_name_H-M   'P 1'
#
loop_
_entity.id
_entity.type
_entity.pdbx_description
1 polymer ?
#
loop_
_entity_poly.entity_id
_entity_poly.type
_entity_poly.pdbx_seq_one_letter_code
_entity_poly.pdbx_strand_id
1 'polypeptide(L)'
;RRKNCLVKDFAVAGLETIALRIPDSKVFQKILEKFKKPIAAPSANPSGYISSTTARHVSDSFGRKIELIIDSGKSHFWHESTILDMSKKKLSITRQGVITPEVIKKVVGIDIELSDNVKKKQKPISPGQIKKHYAPNTPLKMNVKKPKPGDAFLSFGSNHNLKFNPSLNLSKKGDLYE
;
A
#
# COMPACT_ATOMS: atom_id res chain seq x y z
N ARG A 1 -8.20 18.67 10.35
CA ARG A 1 -7.54 18.63 11.67
C ARG A 1 -8.18 19.66 12.59
N ARG A 2 -8.43 19.33 13.85
CA ARG A 2 -9.00 20.27 14.84
C ARG A 2 -7.90 21.20 15.39
N LYS A 3 -8.28 22.44 15.81
CA LYS A 3 -7.33 23.43 16.38
C LYS A 3 -6.47 22.87 17.53
N ASN A 4 -7.03 22.00 18.37
CA ASN A 4 -6.33 21.39 19.53
C ASN A 4 -5.78 19.99 19.23
N CYS A 5 -5.38 19.73 17.98
CA CYS A 5 -4.79 18.45 17.60
C CYS A 5 -3.40 18.28 18.26
N LEU A 6 -3.19 17.16 18.94
CA LEU A 6 -1.89 16.84 19.57
C LEU A 6 -0.79 16.53 18.54
N VAL A 7 -1.16 16.27 17.30
CA VAL A 7 -0.20 15.95 16.24
C VAL A 7 0.38 17.24 15.66
N LYS A 8 1.69 17.34 15.70
CA LYS A 8 2.44 18.50 15.24
C LYS A 8 2.44 18.66 13.73
N ASP A 9 2.65 19.87 13.23
CA ASP A 9 2.58 20.21 11.80
C ASP A 9 3.58 19.43 10.93
N PHE A 10 4.76 19.12 11.43
CA PHE A 10 5.74 18.33 10.69
C PHE A 10 5.25 16.90 10.37
N ALA A 11 4.36 16.32 11.20
CA ALA A 11 3.82 14.98 10.99
C ALA A 11 2.70 14.94 9.94
N VAL A 12 2.22 16.08 9.48
CA VAL A 12 1.17 16.20 8.45
C VAL A 12 1.66 16.88 7.16
N ALA A 13 2.98 17.05 7.02
CA ALA A 13 3.61 17.68 5.85
C ALA A 13 3.00 19.04 5.47
N GLY A 14 2.57 19.82 6.46
CA GLY A 14 1.94 21.14 6.27
C GLY A 14 0.49 21.08 5.73
N LEU A 15 -0.15 19.91 5.71
CA LEU A 15 -1.54 19.76 5.32
C LEU A 15 -2.50 20.07 6.47
N GLU A 16 -3.70 20.54 6.15
CA GLU A 16 -4.78 20.73 7.13
C GLU A 16 -5.43 19.42 7.57
N THR A 17 -5.15 18.35 6.87
CA THR A 17 -5.65 16.99 7.13
C THR A 17 -4.58 16.12 7.76
N ILE A 18 -5.01 15.04 8.41
CA ILE A 18 -4.17 14.00 8.96
C ILE A 18 -4.69 12.64 8.54
N ALA A 19 -3.79 11.75 8.11
CA ALA A 19 -4.13 10.36 7.85
C ALA A 19 -4.12 9.58 9.18
N LEU A 20 -5.25 8.94 9.49
CA LEU A 20 -5.42 8.09 10.66
C LEU A 20 -5.66 6.65 10.21
N ARG A 21 -5.13 5.69 10.96
CA ARG A 21 -5.34 4.26 10.74
C ARG A 21 -5.64 3.57 12.06
N ILE A 22 -6.59 2.65 12.03
CA ILE A 22 -6.80 1.64 13.06
C ILE A 22 -6.34 0.32 12.45
N PRO A 23 -5.13 -0.18 12.79
CA PRO A 23 -4.61 -1.41 12.19
C PRO A 23 -5.36 -2.63 12.72
N ASP A 24 -5.57 -3.62 11.86
CA ASP A 24 -6.17 -4.92 12.22
C ASP A 24 -5.19 -5.84 12.99
N SER A 25 -3.91 -5.52 13.02
CA SER A 25 -2.89 -6.28 13.75
C SER A 25 -3.11 -6.22 15.26
N LYS A 26 -3.50 -7.35 15.86
CA LYS A 26 -3.67 -7.50 17.32
C LYS A 26 -2.38 -7.16 18.09
N VAL A 27 -1.22 -7.47 17.54
CA VAL A 27 0.08 -7.14 18.15
C VAL A 27 0.26 -5.63 18.19
N PHE A 28 -0.01 -4.93 17.07
CA PHE A 28 0.11 -3.48 17.01
C PHE A 28 -0.91 -2.77 17.92
N GLN A 29 -2.14 -3.30 18.00
CA GLN A 29 -3.17 -2.78 18.92
C GLN A 29 -2.71 -2.86 20.37
N LYS A 30 -2.15 -4.00 20.82
CA LYS A 30 -1.58 -4.15 22.17
C LYS A 30 -0.43 -3.18 22.45
N ILE A 31 0.40 -2.88 21.44
CA ILE A 31 1.45 -1.88 21.57
C ILE A 31 0.84 -0.50 21.80
N LEU A 32 -0.16 -0.10 21.00
CA LEU A 32 -0.85 1.17 21.14
C LEU A 32 -1.53 1.31 22.50
N GLU A 33 -2.20 0.27 22.98
CA GLU A 33 -2.85 0.23 24.30
C GLU A 33 -1.85 0.49 25.44
N LYS A 34 -0.66 -0.10 25.35
CA LYS A 34 0.40 0.09 26.35
C LYS A 34 1.10 1.44 26.20
N PHE A 35 1.37 1.87 24.98
CA PHE A 35 2.09 3.10 24.70
C PHE A 35 1.26 4.36 24.98
N LYS A 36 -0.07 4.28 24.80
CA LYS A 36 -1.06 5.35 25.06
C LYS A 36 -0.79 6.68 24.34
N LYS A 37 -0.05 6.65 23.24
CA LYS A 37 0.26 7.82 22.40
C LYS A 37 0.13 7.46 20.93
N PRO A 38 -0.10 8.44 20.03
CA PRO A 38 -0.06 8.21 18.60
C PRO A 38 1.30 7.69 18.14
N ILE A 39 1.30 6.77 17.18
CA ILE A 39 2.51 6.23 16.55
C ILE A 39 2.47 6.59 15.06
N ALA A 40 3.53 7.22 14.56
CA ALA A 40 3.72 7.40 13.12
C ALA A 40 4.32 6.10 12.55
N ALA A 41 3.58 5.43 11.68
CA ALA A 41 3.97 4.15 11.09
C ALA A 41 3.88 4.22 9.56
N PRO A 42 4.96 4.52 8.84
CA PRO A 42 5.04 4.36 7.40
C PRO A 42 5.11 2.87 7.03
N SER A 43 5.09 2.57 5.72
CA SER A 43 5.41 1.23 5.24
C SER A 43 6.86 0.87 5.59
N ALA A 44 7.09 -0.38 6.01
CA ALA A 44 8.41 -0.85 6.45
C ALA A 44 9.29 -1.26 5.26
N ASN A 45 9.53 -0.34 4.34
CA ASN A 45 10.39 -0.48 3.16
C ASN A 45 11.09 0.84 2.84
N PRO A 46 12.23 0.84 2.14
CA PRO A 46 12.83 2.06 1.63
C PRO A 46 11.87 2.82 0.71
N SER A 47 11.93 4.15 0.73
CA SER A 47 11.02 5.00 -0.05
C SER A 47 11.06 4.67 -1.54
N GLY A 48 9.90 4.48 -2.15
CA GLY A 48 9.73 4.15 -3.56
C GLY A 48 9.83 2.66 -3.90
N TYR A 49 10.24 1.81 -2.97
CA TYR A 49 10.34 0.35 -3.17
C TYR A 49 9.04 -0.38 -2.83
N ILE A 50 9.03 -1.68 -3.08
CA ILE A 50 7.92 -2.58 -2.79
C ILE A 50 7.75 -2.73 -1.28
N SER A 51 6.51 -2.75 -0.80
CA SER A 51 6.19 -2.92 0.62
C SER A 51 6.59 -4.29 1.13
N SER A 52 7.22 -4.33 2.31
CA SER A 52 7.59 -5.57 2.99
C SER A 52 6.35 -6.31 3.50
N THR A 53 6.32 -7.63 3.34
CA THR A 53 5.21 -8.50 3.79
C THR A 53 5.60 -9.46 4.91
N THR A 54 6.89 -9.51 5.26
CA THR A 54 7.43 -10.33 6.34
C THR A 54 8.50 -9.56 7.11
N ALA A 55 8.77 -9.96 8.35
CA ALA A 55 9.87 -9.42 9.15
C ALA A 55 11.23 -9.60 8.46
N ARG A 56 11.42 -10.72 7.74
CA ARG A 56 12.63 -10.98 6.95
C ARG A 56 12.82 -9.94 5.85
N HIS A 57 11.77 -9.58 5.08
CA HIS A 57 11.85 -8.54 4.06
C HIS A 57 12.26 -7.19 4.65
N VAL A 58 11.79 -6.87 5.85
CA VAL A 58 12.20 -5.65 6.57
C VAL A 58 13.67 -5.73 6.95
N SER A 59 14.11 -6.83 7.54
CA SER A 59 15.50 -7.06 7.92
C SER A 59 16.46 -6.99 6.72
N ASP A 60 16.09 -7.64 5.61
CA ASP A 60 16.87 -7.64 4.37
C ASP A 60 16.97 -6.23 3.74
N SER A 61 15.90 -5.43 3.86
CA SER A 61 15.84 -4.08 3.29
C SER A 61 16.60 -3.04 4.09
N PHE A 62 16.59 -3.14 5.42
CA PHE A 62 17.17 -2.13 6.31
C PHE A 62 18.44 -2.57 7.01
N GLY A 63 18.67 -3.87 7.13
CA GLY A 63 19.81 -4.42 7.85
C GLY A 63 19.92 -3.87 9.27
N ARG A 64 21.12 -3.43 9.66
CA ARG A 64 21.40 -2.87 11.00
C ARG A 64 20.89 -1.44 11.21
N LYS A 65 20.16 -0.84 10.27
CA LYS A 65 19.60 0.51 10.42
C LYS A 65 18.37 0.55 11.32
N ILE A 66 17.80 -0.61 11.63
CA ILE A 66 16.64 -0.77 12.54
C ILE A 66 17.10 -1.62 13.72
N GLU A 67 16.86 -1.13 14.92
CA GLU A 67 17.26 -1.81 16.16
C GLU A 67 16.32 -2.94 16.56
N LEU A 68 15.02 -2.82 16.23
CA LEU A 68 13.99 -3.76 16.62
C LEU A 68 12.99 -4.01 15.50
N ILE A 69 12.71 -5.27 15.23
CA ILE A 69 11.64 -5.72 14.35
C ILE A 69 10.74 -6.64 15.16
N ILE A 70 9.45 -6.29 15.24
CA ILE A 70 8.45 -7.14 15.89
C ILE A 70 7.83 -8.02 14.81
N ASP A 71 8.12 -9.31 14.86
CA ASP A 71 7.54 -10.29 13.94
C ASP A 71 6.17 -10.72 14.43
N SER A 72 5.14 -10.39 13.67
CA SER A 72 3.76 -10.84 13.89
C SER A 72 3.25 -11.79 12.81
N GLY A 73 4.17 -12.39 12.05
CA GLY A 73 3.89 -13.23 10.91
C GLY A 73 3.79 -12.47 9.58
N LYS A 74 3.43 -13.19 8.52
CA LYS A 74 3.25 -12.63 7.18
C LYS A 74 2.02 -11.73 7.12
N SER A 75 2.12 -10.63 6.39
CA SER A 75 0.98 -9.75 6.11
C SER A 75 -0.13 -10.50 5.37
N HIS A 76 -1.37 -10.37 5.82
CA HIS A 76 -2.54 -10.96 5.14
C HIS A 76 -2.78 -10.33 3.77
N PHE A 77 -2.49 -9.04 3.63
CA PHE A 77 -2.64 -8.29 2.39
C PHE A 77 -1.29 -7.77 1.91
N TRP A 78 -1.07 -7.81 0.61
CA TRP A 78 0.17 -7.36 -0.02
C TRP A 78 0.06 -5.93 -0.57
N HIS A 79 -1.17 -5.42 -0.63
CA HIS A 79 -1.47 -4.05 -1.01
C HIS A 79 -1.61 -3.16 0.21
N GLU A 80 -1.31 -1.90 0.04
CA GLU A 80 -1.52 -0.93 1.10
C GLU A 80 -3.01 -0.65 1.31
N SER A 81 -3.35 -0.13 2.50
CA SER A 81 -4.73 0.12 2.90
C SER A 81 -5.40 1.17 2.00
N THR A 82 -6.70 1.01 1.78
CA THR A 82 -7.55 2.04 1.18
C THR A 82 -7.51 3.31 2.03
N ILE A 83 -7.40 4.48 1.38
CA ILE A 83 -7.46 5.78 2.06
C ILE A 83 -8.73 6.49 1.63
N LEU A 84 -9.58 6.76 2.61
CA LEU A 84 -10.82 7.50 2.47
C LEU A 84 -10.62 8.95 2.93
N ASP A 85 -10.85 9.91 2.05
CA ASP A 85 -10.88 11.33 2.39
C ASP A 85 -12.25 11.69 2.95
N MET A 86 -12.27 12.01 4.25
CA MET A 86 -13.45 12.42 5.00
C MET A 86 -13.44 13.92 5.32
N SER A 87 -12.52 14.68 4.77
CA SER A 87 -12.38 16.12 5.03
C SER A 87 -13.38 16.98 4.27
N LYS A 88 -14.05 16.41 3.27
CA LYS A 88 -15.04 17.07 2.40
C LYS A 88 -16.45 16.55 2.64
N LYS A 89 -17.47 17.29 2.16
CA LYS A 89 -18.86 16.85 2.22
C LYS A 89 -19.11 15.50 1.51
N LYS A 90 -18.42 15.26 0.38
CA LYS A 90 -18.44 13.99 -0.33
C LYS A 90 -17.22 13.16 0.07
N LEU A 91 -17.47 11.92 0.48
CA LEU A 91 -16.41 10.95 0.73
C LEU A 91 -15.76 10.55 -0.59
N SER A 92 -14.44 10.47 -0.61
CA SER A 92 -13.71 10.02 -1.79
C SER A 92 -12.51 9.14 -1.43
N ILE A 93 -12.23 8.13 -2.27
CA ILE A 93 -11.05 7.29 -2.12
C ILE A 93 -9.88 7.99 -2.82
N THR A 94 -8.84 8.31 -2.05
CA THR A 94 -7.59 8.91 -2.55
C THR A 94 -6.50 7.89 -2.84
N ARG A 95 -6.61 6.70 -2.28
CA ARG A 95 -5.81 5.53 -2.62
C ARG A 95 -6.67 4.28 -2.52
N GLN A 96 -6.75 3.54 -3.61
CA GLN A 96 -7.44 2.25 -3.63
C GLN A 96 -6.54 1.18 -3.02
N GLY A 97 -7.09 0.40 -2.13
CA GLY A 97 -6.47 -0.75 -1.49
C GLY A 97 -7.43 -1.94 -1.48
N VAL A 98 -7.28 -2.83 -0.51
CA VAL A 98 -8.08 -4.07 -0.41
C VAL A 98 -9.56 -3.81 -0.15
N ILE A 99 -9.90 -2.75 0.60
CA ILE A 99 -11.29 -2.40 0.87
C ILE A 99 -11.81 -1.58 -0.32
N THR A 100 -12.74 -2.17 -1.07
CA THR A 100 -13.30 -1.56 -2.29
C THR A 100 -14.39 -0.52 -1.98
N PRO A 101 -14.72 0.37 -2.93
CA PRO A 101 -15.82 1.32 -2.78
C PRO A 101 -17.14 0.64 -2.42
N GLU A 102 -17.41 -0.54 -3.00
CA GLU A 102 -18.66 -1.30 -2.77
C GLU A 102 -18.75 -1.79 -1.33
N VAL A 103 -17.63 -2.25 -0.76
CA VAL A 103 -17.57 -2.68 0.64
C VAL A 103 -17.82 -1.49 1.57
N ILE A 104 -17.20 -0.35 1.29
CA ILE A 104 -17.41 0.87 2.09
C ILE A 104 -18.86 1.33 1.98
N LYS A 105 -19.43 1.35 0.75
CA LYS A 105 -20.85 1.71 0.52
C LYS A 105 -21.81 0.85 1.32
N LYS A 106 -21.56 -0.46 1.42
CA LYS A 106 -22.39 -1.36 2.24
C LYS A 106 -22.42 -0.96 3.71
N VAL A 107 -21.32 -0.43 4.24
CA VAL A 107 -21.18 -0.06 5.66
C VAL A 107 -21.77 1.33 5.93
N VAL A 108 -21.47 2.31 5.07
CA VAL A 108 -21.84 3.71 5.33
C VAL A 108 -23.12 4.14 4.64
N GLY A 109 -23.67 3.35 3.72
CA GLY A 109 -24.95 3.61 3.04
C GLY A 109 -24.90 4.71 1.97
N ILE A 110 -23.71 5.25 1.62
CA ILE A 110 -23.54 6.31 0.63
C ILE A 110 -22.55 5.90 -0.46
N ASP A 111 -22.72 6.47 -1.64
CA ASP A 111 -21.80 6.26 -2.76
C ASP A 111 -20.44 6.93 -2.50
N ILE A 112 -19.38 6.21 -2.82
CA ILE A 112 -18.01 6.66 -2.66
C ILE A 112 -17.41 6.88 -4.04
N GLU A 113 -16.93 8.09 -4.29
CA GLU A 113 -16.24 8.42 -5.53
C GLU A 113 -14.74 8.09 -5.46
N LEU A 114 -14.16 7.67 -6.59
CA LEU A 114 -12.71 7.64 -6.71
C LEU A 114 -12.23 9.08 -6.98
N SER A 115 -11.29 9.55 -6.18
CA SER A 115 -10.74 10.89 -6.35
C SER A 115 -9.97 11.01 -7.68
N ASP A 116 -10.35 11.97 -8.53
CA ASP A 116 -9.67 12.28 -9.79
C ASP A 116 -8.27 12.90 -9.62
N ASN A 117 -7.82 13.14 -8.40
CA ASN A 117 -6.54 13.77 -8.09
C ASN A 117 -5.31 12.95 -8.55
N VAL A 118 -5.50 11.69 -8.95
CA VAL A 118 -4.46 10.87 -9.60
C VAL A 118 -4.06 11.44 -10.97
N LYS A 119 -4.95 12.20 -11.63
CA LYS A 119 -4.74 12.75 -12.97
C LYS A 119 -4.16 14.16 -13.00
N LYS A 120 -4.23 14.93 -11.91
CA LYS A 120 -3.74 16.31 -11.85
C LYS A 120 -2.41 16.38 -11.11
N LYS A 121 -1.43 17.08 -11.68
CA LYS A 121 -0.08 17.37 -11.14
C LYS A 121 -0.10 18.23 -9.85
N GLN A 122 -0.97 17.94 -8.90
CA GLN A 122 -1.03 18.62 -7.60
C GLN A 122 -0.16 17.93 -6.57
N LYS A 123 0.19 18.63 -5.47
CA LYS A 123 0.94 18.03 -4.37
C LYS A 123 0.27 16.72 -3.90
N PRO A 124 1.04 15.65 -3.65
CA PRO A 124 0.48 14.40 -3.15
C PRO A 124 -0.28 14.66 -1.85
N ILE A 125 -1.53 14.22 -1.78
CA ILE A 125 -2.40 14.33 -0.58
C ILE A 125 -2.45 13.01 0.20
N SER A 126 -1.91 11.94 -0.38
CA SER A 126 -1.80 10.65 0.27
C SER A 126 -0.54 9.91 -0.19
N PRO A 127 0.02 8.99 0.64
CA PRO A 127 1.10 8.10 0.23
C PRO A 127 0.72 7.28 -1.01
N GLY A 128 1.70 6.98 -1.87
CA GLY A 128 1.47 6.21 -3.10
C GLY A 128 1.19 7.04 -4.35
N GLN A 129 1.05 8.37 -4.24
CA GLN A 129 0.78 9.27 -5.38
C GLN A 129 2.06 9.82 -6.05
N ILE A 130 3.24 9.44 -5.59
CA ILE A 130 4.52 9.84 -6.16
C ILE A 130 4.75 9.03 -7.44
N LYS A 131 5.29 9.66 -8.50
CA LYS A 131 5.53 9.04 -9.82
C LYS A 131 6.37 7.76 -9.76
N LYS A 132 7.31 7.64 -8.84
CA LYS A 132 8.15 6.45 -8.62
C LYS A 132 7.78 5.85 -7.26
N HIS A 133 6.81 4.96 -7.25
CA HIS A 133 6.35 4.24 -6.07
C HIS A 133 6.10 2.78 -6.46
N TYR A 134 6.36 1.84 -5.56
CA TYR A 134 6.35 0.39 -5.81
C TYR A 134 7.25 -0.03 -6.99
N ALA A 135 8.32 0.73 -7.22
CA ALA A 135 9.20 0.50 -8.35
C ALA A 135 10.36 -0.42 -7.96
N PRO A 136 10.45 -1.64 -8.53
CA PRO A 136 11.62 -2.49 -8.37
C PRO A 136 12.83 -1.87 -9.10
N ASN A 137 14.05 -2.27 -8.72
CA ASN A 137 15.26 -1.87 -9.45
C ASN A 137 15.32 -2.49 -10.86
N THR A 138 14.75 -3.69 -11.00
CA THR A 138 14.66 -4.38 -12.29
C THR A 138 13.59 -3.73 -13.15
N PRO A 139 13.90 -3.34 -14.39
CA PRO A 139 12.92 -2.77 -15.30
C PRO A 139 11.74 -3.71 -15.52
N LEU A 140 10.52 -3.21 -15.34
CA LEU A 140 9.29 -3.97 -15.53
C LEU A 140 8.47 -3.40 -16.69
N LYS A 141 8.04 -4.27 -17.60
CA LYS A 141 7.13 -3.94 -18.70
C LYS A 141 5.81 -4.64 -18.49
N MET A 142 4.73 -3.87 -18.41
CA MET A 142 3.38 -4.41 -18.23
C MET A 142 2.73 -4.75 -19.57
N ASN A 143 1.78 -5.67 -19.54
CA ASN A 143 0.94 -6.06 -20.69
C ASN A 143 1.74 -6.55 -21.94
N VAL A 144 2.88 -7.18 -21.69
CA VAL A 144 3.73 -7.72 -22.77
C VAL A 144 3.13 -9.01 -23.29
N LYS A 145 2.76 -9.04 -24.56
CA LYS A 145 2.25 -10.24 -25.24
C LYS A 145 3.36 -11.21 -25.68
N LYS A 146 4.51 -10.67 -26.04
CA LYS A 146 5.70 -11.45 -26.46
C LYS A 146 6.93 -10.87 -25.78
N PRO A 147 7.52 -11.54 -24.78
CA PRO A 147 8.78 -11.13 -24.19
C PRO A 147 9.92 -11.27 -25.20
N LYS A 148 10.98 -10.49 -25.01
CA LYS A 148 12.21 -10.56 -25.82
C LYS A 148 13.13 -11.66 -25.27
N PRO A 149 14.06 -12.18 -26.09
CA PRO A 149 15.12 -13.04 -25.58
C PRO A 149 15.87 -12.34 -24.41
N GLY A 150 16.05 -13.07 -23.30
CA GLY A 150 16.67 -12.55 -22.09
C GLY A 150 15.71 -11.86 -21.09
N ASP A 151 14.46 -11.60 -21.46
CA ASP A 151 13.47 -11.12 -20.49
C ASP A 151 12.98 -12.28 -19.60
N ALA A 152 12.78 -12.02 -18.31
CA ALA A 152 12.01 -12.90 -17.43
C ALA A 152 10.51 -12.62 -17.63
N PHE A 153 9.70 -13.67 -17.74
CA PHE A 153 8.28 -13.54 -18.02
C PHE A 153 7.44 -13.92 -16.79
N LEU A 154 6.64 -12.97 -16.29
CA LEU A 154 5.66 -13.20 -15.24
C LEU A 154 4.26 -13.24 -15.88
N SER A 155 3.60 -14.37 -15.77
CA SER A 155 2.24 -14.56 -16.30
C SER A 155 1.21 -14.65 -15.17
N PHE A 156 -0.06 -14.45 -15.53
CA PHE A 156 -1.19 -14.53 -14.62
C PHE A 156 -2.40 -15.10 -15.37
N GLY A 157 -3.08 -16.11 -14.80
CA GLY A 157 -4.20 -16.80 -15.44
C GLY A 157 -3.80 -18.03 -16.28
N SER A 158 -4.79 -18.67 -16.90
CA SER A 158 -4.66 -19.99 -17.56
C SER A 158 -4.10 -19.96 -18.99
N ASN A 159 -4.02 -18.82 -19.66
CA ASN A 159 -3.82 -18.75 -21.11
C ASN A 159 -2.39 -18.51 -21.56
N HIS A 160 -1.40 -19.15 -20.93
CA HIS A 160 -0.01 -18.93 -21.31
C HIS A 160 0.68 -20.21 -21.77
N ASN A 161 0.44 -20.57 -23.02
CA ASN A 161 1.21 -21.60 -23.76
C ASN A 161 2.62 -21.11 -24.17
N LEU A 162 3.08 -20.00 -23.59
CA LEU A 162 4.37 -19.42 -23.92
C LEU A 162 5.46 -20.11 -23.12
N LYS A 163 6.27 -20.91 -23.81
CA LYS A 163 7.49 -21.50 -23.23
C LYS A 163 8.62 -20.47 -23.24
N PHE A 164 8.70 -19.68 -22.18
CA PHE A 164 9.83 -18.77 -21.93
C PHE A 164 10.64 -19.23 -20.72
N ASN A 165 11.93 -19.02 -20.77
CA ASN A 165 12.83 -19.32 -19.68
C ASN A 165 13.74 -18.10 -19.42
N PRO A 166 13.76 -17.49 -18.22
CA PRO A 166 12.95 -17.88 -17.05
C PRO A 166 11.50 -17.38 -17.13
N SER A 167 10.57 -18.21 -16.67
CA SER A 167 9.16 -17.82 -16.57
C SER A 167 8.54 -18.31 -15.26
N LEU A 168 7.60 -17.54 -14.72
CA LEU A 168 6.81 -17.88 -13.55
C LEU A 168 5.34 -17.49 -13.81
N ASN A 169 4.42 -18.40 -13.49
CA ASN A 169 3.01 -18.04 -13.45
C ASN A 169 2.63 -17.73 -12.00
N LEU A 170 2.20 -16.50 -11.75
CA LEU A 170 1.85 -16.00 -10.43
C LEU A 170 0.56 -16.64 -9.89
N SER A 171 -0.39 -16.99 -10.77
CA SER A 171 -1.57 -17.78 -10.46
C SER A 171 -2.14 -18.37 -11.72
N LYS A 172 -2.21 -19.70 -11.83
CA LYS A 172 -2.78 -20.41 -13.00
C LYS A 172 -4.29 -20.21 -13.12
N LYS A 173 -4.98 -20.03 -12.01
CA LYS A 173 -6.42 -19.82 -11.94
C LYS A 173 -6.82 -18.36 -12.12
N GLY A 174 -5.87 -17.42 -12.13
CA GLY A 174 -6.14 -15.99 -12.14
C GLY A 174 -6.64 -15.47 -10.79
N ASP A 175 -6.30 -16.14 -9.69
CA ASP A 175 -6.63 -15.71 -8.35
C ASP A 175 -5.57 -14.74 -7.83
N LEU A 176 -6.01 -13.55 -7.39
CA LEU A 176 -5.13 -12.53 -6.83
C LEU A 176 -4.66 -12.83 -5.40
N TYR A 177 -5.24 -13.85 -4.76
CA TYR A 177 -4.95 -14.23 -3.38
C TYR A 177 -4.12 -15.52 -3.28
N GLU A 178 -3.87 -16.20 -4.39
CA GLU A 178 -3.00 -17.37 -4.48
C GLU A 178 -1.51 -16.93 -4.45
#